data_f895323a4072bc71e747a6b3741cdc6a
#
_entry.id   f895323a4072bc71e747a6b3741cdc6a
#
_cell.length_a   1.000
_cell.length_b   1.000
_cell.length_c   1.000
_cell.angle_alpha   90.00
_cell.angle_beta   90.00
_cell.angle_gamma   90.00
#
_symmetry.space_group_name_H-M   'P 1'
#
loop_
_entity.id
_entity.type
_entity.pdbx_description
1 polymer ?
#
loop_
_entity_poly.entity_id
_entity_poly.type
_entity_poly.pdbx_seq_one_letter_code
_entity_poly.pdbx_strand_id
1 'polypeptide(L)'
;MSAGRPAAGGGHWVTVAPERLAGWLDRFAERHGPLTWTVRPEAVRALAADGATADCRVPFPPLAVPPLAAGGPPAAALAAHAQAARRVGVLLVRLGGYAAGVFEGERLVASKVGARQVHGRSAAGGWSQQRFARRRDGQVREALGAAADTAAGVLLPVVAGLDALIIGGERRAVGQVLEDVRLAPLRALVTEPFLTVPDPRRRVLEDAPRTFRAIRVRVTEPDAAAPGSGRRAPAAGDLG
;
A
#
# COMPACT_ATOMS: atom_id res chain seq x y z
N MET A 1 17.23 -1.06 11.71
CA MET A 1 15.80 -0.64 11.75
C MET A 1 15.64 0.46 10.72
N SER A 2 14.81 0.27 9.69
CA SER A 2 14.59 1.29 8.65
C SER A 2 13.78 2.42 9.28
N ALA A 3 14.30 3.66 9.21
CA ALA A 3 13.59 4.85 9.66
C ALA A 3 12.25 4.93 8.90
N GLY A 4 11.14 4.92 9.62
CA GLY A 4 9.80 4.98 9.05
C GLY A 4 9.57 6.30 8.30
N ARG A 5 8.76 6.27 7.23
CA ARG A 5 8.40 7.46 6.47
C ARG A 5 7.43 8.32 7.30
N PRO A 6 7.63 9.65 7.44
CA PRO A 6 6.72 10.51 8.17
C PRO A 6 5.26 10.37 7.70
N ALA A 7 4.32 10.37 8.65
CA ALA A 7 2.89 10.28 8.38
C ALA A 7 2.23 11.67 8.48
N ALA A 8 1.28 11.96 7.60
CA ALA A 8 0.44 13.14 7.74
C ALA A 8 -0.39 13.01 9.03
N GLY A 9 -0.43 14.05 9.85
CA GLY A 9 -1.10 14.04 11.17
C GLY A 9 -0.26 13.42 12.29
N GLY A 10 1.07 13.34 12.12
CA GLY A 10 2.01 12.88 13.14
C GLY A 10 2.35 11.39 13.07
N GLY A 11 3.48 11.03 13.71
CA GLY A 11 3.99 9.67 13.70
C GLY A 11 4.72 9.28 12.40
N HIS A 12 4.96 7.99 12.22
CA HIS A 12 5.65 7.46 11.05
C HIS A 12 5.04 6.14 10.57
N TRP A 13 5.20 5.84 9.28
CA TRP A 13 4.74 4.60 8.68
C TRP A 13 5.83 3.54 8.71
N VAL A 14 5.46 2.35 9.16
CA VAL A 14 6.26 1.12 9.08
C VAL A 14 5.50 0.11 8.23
N THR A 15 6.23 -0.69 7.45
CA THR A 15 5.66 -1.79 6.67
C THR A 15 6.12 -3.10 7.30
N VAL A 16 5.17 -3.93 7.69
CA VAL A 16 5.42 -5.18 8.40
C VAL A 16 4.86 -6.35 7.58
N ALA A 17 5.69 -7.35 7.31
CA ALA A 17 5.22 -8.58 6.69
C ALA A 17 4.25 -9.31 7.64
N PRO A 18 3.17 -9.92 7.12
CA PRO A 18 2.15 -10.55 7.96
C PRO A 18 2.72 -11.56 8.97
N GLU A 19 3.72 -12.33 8.54
CA GLU A 19 4.40 -13.37 9.35
C GLU A 19 5.19 -12.77 10.53
N ARG A 20 5.54 -11.48 10.44
CA ARG A 20 6.33 -10.75 11.44
C ARG A 20 5.50 -9.86 12.33
N LEU A 21 4.18 -9.76 12.08
CA LEU A 21 3.31 -8.82 12.78
C LEU A 21 3.25 -9.09 14.28
N ALA A 22 3.07 -10.35 14.70
CA ALA A 22 2.99 -10.71 16.11
C ALA A 22 4.25 -10.27 16.86
N GLY A 23 5.43 -10.73 16.43
CA GLY A 23 6.68 -10.36 17.09
C GLY A 23 7.05 -8.87 16.95
N TRP A 24 6.48 -8.14 15.98
CA TRP A 24 6.63 -6.69 15.90
C TRP A 24 5.78 -6.01 16.99
N LEU A 25 4.54 -6.46 17.20
CA LEU A 25 3.64 -5.95 18.24
C LEU A 25 4.10 -6.33 19.65
N ASP A 26 4.70 -7.51 19.83
CA ASP A 26 5.30 -7.89 21.11
C ASP A 26 6.41 -6.90 21.51
N ARG A 27 7.32 -6.58 20.57
CA ARG A 27 8.37 -5.57 20.81
C ARG A 27 7.81 -4.15 21.01
N PHE A 28 6.68 -3.85 20.39
CA PHE A 28 5.98 -2.58 20.64
C PHE A 28 5.42 -2.56 22.07
N ALA A 29 4.80 -3.65 22.52
CA ALA A 29 4.30 -3.80 23.90
C ALA A 29 5.42 -3.78 24.96
N GLU A 30 6.57 -4.42 24.67
CA GLU A 30 7.74 -4.39 25.56
C GLU A 30 8.27 -2.96 25.78
N ARG A 31 8.16 -2.09 24.76
CA ARG A 31 8.63 -0.72 24.85
C ARG A 31 7.62 0.24 25.48
N HIS A 32 6.32 0.06 25.20
CA HIS A 32 5.26 1.02 25.48
C HIS A 32 4.26 0.53 26.53
N GLY A 33 4.40 -0.71 27.01
CA GLY A 33 3.52 -1.35 27.99
C GLY A 33 2.35 -2.13 27.37
N PRO A 34 1.46 -2.67 28.19
CA PRO A 34 0.32 -3.48 27.77
C PRO A 34 -0.56 -2.80 26.74
N LEU A 35 -1.08 -3.60 25.77
CA LEU A 35 -1.88 -3.11 24.66
C LEU A 35 -3.38 -3.32 24.87
N THR A 36 -4.16 -2.31 24.59
CA THR A 36 -5.61 -2.39 24.37
C THR A 36 -5.93 -2.30 22.89
N TRP A 37 -7.00 -2.98 22.45
CA TRP A 37 -7.27 -3.18 21.05
C TRP A 37 -8.61 -2.57 20.61
N THR A 38 -8.61 -1.93 19.45
CA THR A 38 -9.83 -1.55 18.73
C THR A 38 -9.76 -2.15 17.32
N VAL A 39 -10.74 -2.97 16.96
CA VAL A 39 -10.84 -3.63 15.67
C VAL A 39 -11.94 -3.00 14.84
N ARG A 40 -11.60 -2.64 13.60
CA ARG A 40 -12.53 -2.12 12.59
C ARG A 40 -12.28 -2.88 11.27
N PRO A 41 -13.24 -2.88 10.35
CA PRO A 41 -13.07 -3.55 9.06
C PRO A 41 -11.82 -3.09 8.28
N GLU A 42 -11.41 -1.82 8.42
CA GLU A 42 -10.32 -1.21 7.65
C GLU A 42 -9.02 -1.09 8.45
N ALA A 43 -9.06 -1.24 9.78
CA ALA A 43 -7.90 -1.03 10.64
C ALA A 43 -8.00 -1.74 11.98
N VAL A 44 -6.86 -2.22 12.48
CA VAL A 44 -6.68 -2.71 13.84
C VAL A 44 -5.75 -1.74 14.57
N ARG A 45 -6.24 -1.11 15.65
CA ARG A 45 -5.45 -0.22 16.48
C ARG A 45 -5.03 -0.92 17.76
N ALA A 46 -3.75 -0.85 18.07
CA ALA A 46 -3.21 -1.11 19.39
C ALA A 46 -2.89 0.22 20.07
N LEU A 47 -3.43 0.41 21.28
CA LEU A 47 -3.12 1.54 22.17
C LEU A 47 -2.34 0.99 23.35
N ALA A 48 -1.12 1.48 23.55
CA ALA A 48 -0.25 1.11 24.65
C ALA A 48 -0.54 1.93 25.92
N ALA A 49 -0.09 1.43 27.07
CA ALA A 49 -0.34 2.04 28.39
C ALA A 49 0.27 3.44 28.54
N ASP A 50 1.35 3.76 27.83
CA ASP A 50 1.99 5.07 27.82
C ASP A 50 1.35 6.07 26.84
N GLY A 51 0.33 5.65 26.08
CA GLY A 51 -0.36 6.46 25.08
C GLY A 51 0.16 6.31 23.65
N ALA A 52 1.24 5.54 23.42
CA ALA A 52 1.69 5.22 22.07
C ALA A 52 0.62 4.42 21.30
N THR A 53 0.52 4.62 19.97
CA THR A 53 -0.43 3.88 19.15
C THR A 53 0.23 3.20 17.97
N ALA A 54 -0.29 2.02 17.61
CA ALA A 54 0.03 1.32 16.37
C ALA A 54 -1.27 1.07 15.58
N ASP A 55 -1.50 1.89 14.54
CA ASP A 55 -2.65 1.78 13.64
C ASP A 55 -2.29 0.87 12.46
N CYS A 56 -2.68 -0.39 12.51
CA CYS A 56 -2.45 -1.38 11.46
C CYS A 56 -3.53 -1.30 10.40
N ARG A 57 -3.19 -0.89 9.17
CA ARG A 57 -4.11 -0.91 8.03
C ARG A 57 -4.37 -2.34 7.58
N VAL A 58 -5.64 -2.69 7.38
CA VAL A 58 -6.05 -4.00 6.86
C VAL A 58 -5.75 -4.06 5.36
N PRO A 59 -4.90 -4.98 4.88
CA PRO A 59 -4.78 -5.26 3.46
C PRO A 59 -6.07 -5.91 2.94
N PHE A 60 -6.56 -5.47 1.78
CA PHE A 60 -7.80 -5.99 1.18
C PHE A 60 -9.00 -5.97 2.15
N PRO A 61 -9.42 -4.80 2.64
CA PRO A 61 -10.55 -4.68 3.55
C PRO A 61 -11.86 -5.16 2.86
N PRO A 62 -12.87 -5.58 3.62
CA PRO A 62 -12.93 -5.53 5.07
C PRO A 62 -12.27 -6.75 5.76
N LEU A 63 -11.68 -6.51 6.95
CA LEU A 63 -11.37 -7.58 7.88
C LEU A 63 -12.68 -8.17 8.41
N ALA A 64 -12.91 -9.45 8.22
CA ALA A 64 -13.97 -10.13 8.93
C ALA A 64 -13.64 -10.05 10.43
N VAL A 65 -14.40 -9.24 11.17
CA VAL A 65 -14.22 -9.07 12.61
C VAL A 65 -14.86 -10.29 13.29
N PRO A 66 -14.06 -11.25 13.79
CA PRO A 66 -14.64 -12.28 14.64
C PRO A 66 -15.21 -11.58 15.88
N PRO A 67 -16.28 -12.07 16.49
CA PRO A 67 -16.67 -11.62 17.81
C PRO A 67 -15.45 -11.68 18.73
N LEU A 68 -15.18 -10.63 19.50
CA LEU A 68 -14.07 -10.60 20.49
C LEU A 68 -14.09 -11.82 21.45
N ALA A 69 -15.21 -12.49 21.56
CA ALA A 69 -15.40 -13.73 22.29
C ALA A 69 -14.72 -14.98 21.67
N ALA A 70 -14.23 -14.93 20.43
CA ALA A 70 -13.55 -16.06 19.79
C ALA A 70 -12.06 -16.24 20.18
N GLY A 71 -11.56 -15.46 21.16
CA GLY A 71 -10.43 -15.83 22.00
C GLY A 71 -9.02 -15.70 21.41
N GLY A 72 -8.85 -15.13 20.22
CA GLY A 72 -7.51 -14.92 19.65
C GLY A 72 -7.08 -13.45 19.67
N PRO A 73 -5.76 -13.13 19.76
CA PRO A 73 -5.29 -11.77 19.67
C PRO A 73 -5.62 -11.17 18.30
N PRO A 74 -6.13 -9.91 18.22
CA PRO A 74 -6.49 -9.25 16.96
C PRO A 74 -5.37 -9.21 15.94
N ALA A 75 -4.12 -9.21 16.40
CA ALA A 75 -2.92 -9.31 15.56
C ALA A 75 -2.87 -10.62 14.76
N ALA A 76 -3.23 -11.74 15.37
CA ALA A 76 -3.25 -13.04 14.68
C ALA A 76 -4.35 -13.09 13.60
N ALA A 77 -5.54 -12.56 13.90
CA ALA A 77 -6.63 -12.45 12.93
C ALA A 77 -6.24 -11.57 11.74
N LEU A 78 -5.59 -10.42 11.98
CA LEU A 78 -5.09 -9.54 10.93
C LEU A 78 -4.00 -10.20 10.09
N ALA A 79 -3.05 -10.91 10.72
CA ALA A 79 -2.00 -11.63 10.02
C ALA A 79 -2.58 -12.74 9.14
N ALA A 80 -3.51 -13.54 9.66
CA ALA A 80 -4.20 -14.58 8.91
C ALA A 80 -5.00 -13.99 7.74
N HIS A 81 -5.70 -12.89 7.94
CA HIS A 81 -6.42 -12.18 6.89
C HIS A 81 -5.49 -11.69 5.78
N ALA A 82 -4.32 -11.12 6.12
CA ALA A 82 -3.32 -10.67 5.15
C ALA A 82 -2.68 -11.83 4.36
N GLN A 83 -2.60 -13.02 4.97
CA GLN A 83 -2.06 -14.24 4.37
C GLN A 83 -3.09 -15.06 3.60
N ALA A 84 -4.38 -14.76 3.75
CA ALA A 84 -5.43 -15.50 3.07
C ALA A 84 -5.17 -15.55 1.55
N ALA A 85 -5.35 -16.72 0.96
CA ALA A 85 -5.20 -16.90 -0.47
C ALA A 85 -6.26 -16.05 -1.20
N ARG A 86 -5.80 -15.12 -2.02
CA ARG A 86 -6.64 -14.28 -2.89
C ARG A 86 -6.14 -14.36 -4.32
N ARG A 87 -7.04 -14.20 -5.25
CA ARG A 87 -6.70 -14.07 -6.67
C ARG A 87 -6.59 -12.60 -7.00
N VAL A 88 -5.34 -12.10 -7.13
CA VAL A 88 -5.03 -10.67 -7.26
C VAL A 88 -4.48 -10.38 -8.65
N GLY A 89 -5.14 -9.46 -9.38
CA GLY A 89 -4.58 -8.85 -10.56
C GLY A 89 -3.56 -7.78 -10.17
N VAL A 90 -2.46 -7.67 -10.93
CA VAL A 90 -1.48 -6.59 -10.78
C VAL A 90 -1.26 -5.93 -12.13
N LEU A 91 -1.32 -4.59 -12.17
CA LEU A 91 -1.01 -3.78 -13.35
C LEU A 91 0.02 -2.71 -12.99
N LEU A 92 1.20 -2.83 -13.57
CA LEU A 92 2.30 -1.89 -13.39
C LEU A 92 2.56 -1.16 -14.70
N VAL A 93 2.54 0.19 -14.70
CA VAL A 93 2.77 0.99 -15.91
C VAL A 93 3.70 2.16 -15.62
N ARG A 94 4.72 2.30 -16.45
CA ARG A 94 5.58 3.47 -16.57
C ARG A 94 5.80 3.78 -18.05
N LEU A 95 6.26 4.98 -18.37
CA LEU A 95 6.46 5.37 -19.77
C LEU A 95 7.48 4.51 -20.54
N GLY A 96 8.39 3.81 -19.82
CA GLY A 96 9.40 2.91 -20.42
C GLY A 96 9.02 1.44 -20.43
N GLY A 97 7.99 1.02 -19.68
CA GLY A 97 7.61 -0.37 -19.56
C GLY A 97 6.30 -0.60 -18.84
N TYR A 98 5.76 -1.79 -19.02
CA TYR A 98 4.51 -2.21 -18.40
C TYR A 98 4.53 -3.71 -18.09
N ALA A 99 3.79 -4.11 -17.08
CA ALA A 99 3.59 -5.50 -16.72
C ALA A 99 2.19 -5.73 -16.19
N ALA A 100 1.57 -6.82 -16.60
CA ALA A 100 0.33 -7.32 -16.01
C ALA A 100 0.54 -8.75 -15.51
N GLY A 101 -0.07 -9.10 -14.40
CA GLY A 101 0.01 -10.45 -13.85
C GLY A 101 -1.18 -10.81 -12.99
N VAL A 102 -1.39 -12.11 -12.82
CA VAL A 102 -2.40 -12.70 -11.95
C VAL A 102 -1.69 -13.54 -10.90
N PHE A 103 -2.03 -13.31 -9.66
CA PHE A 103 -1.51 -14.06 -8.51
C PHE A 103 -2.61 -14.90 -7.87
N GLU A 104 -2.24 -16.09 -7.41
CA GLU A 104 -3.00 -16.90 -6.46
C GLU A 104 -2.17 -16.97 -5.16
N GLY A 105 -2.57 -16.18 -4.17
CA GLY A 105 -1.74 -15.91 -3.01
C GLY A 105 -0.45 -15.18 -3.41
N GLU A 106 0.69 -15.84 -3.27
CA GLU A 106 2.01 -15.29 -3.68
C GLU A 106 2.47 -15.81 -5.06
N ARG A 107 1.82 -16.84 -5.58
CA ARG A 107 2.23 -17.51 -6.82
C ARG A 107 1.74 -16.72 -8.03
N LEU A 108 2.67 -16.31 -8.90
CA LEU A 108 2.35 -15.70 -10.19
C LEU A 108 1.90 -16.81 -11.17
N VAL A 109 0.62 -16.80 -11.57
CA VAL A 109 0.01 -17.85 -12.41
C VAL A 109 -0.09 -17.45 -13.89
N ALA A 110 -0.19 -16.15 -14.17
CA ALA A 110 -0.17 -15.62 -15.53
C ALA A 110 0.52 -14.26 -15.54
N SER A 111 1.26 -13.96 -16.58
CA SER A 111 1.90 -12.64 -16.71
C SER A 111 2.30 -12.30 -18.13
N LYS A 112 2.32 -11.01 -18.43
CA LYS A 112 2.95 -10.46 -19.62
C LYS A 112 3.67 -9.16 -19.25
N VAL A 113 4.89 -9.01 -19.76
CA VAL A 113 5.73 -7.83 -19.57
C VAL A 113 6.08 -7.28 -20.94
N GLY A 114 6.05 -5.97 -21.07
CA GLY A 114 6.46 -5.29 -22.30
C GLY A 114 7.23 -4.02 -21.97
N ALA A 115 8.03 -3.59 -22.94
CA ALA A 115 8.75 -2.32 -22.91
C ALA A 115 8.57 -1.62 -24.25
N ARG A 116 8.41 -0.30 -24.20
CA ARG A 116 8.46 0.58 -25.36
C ARG A 116 9.39 1.74 -25.04
N GLN A 117 10.42 1.94 -25.85
CA GLN A 117 11.31 3.08 -25.66
C GLN A 117 10.55 4.39 -25.98
N VAL A 118 10.41 5.22 -24.96
CA VAL A 118 10.01 6.63 -25.13
C VAL A 118 11.28 7.45 -25.00
N HIS A 119 11.73 8.06 -26.10
CA HIS A 119 12.94 8.87 -26.11
C HIS A 119 12.82 10.06 -25.16
N GLY A 120 13.87 10.26 -24.35
CA GLY A 120 13.95 11.35 -23.37
C GLY A 120 13.88 12.74 -24.01
N ARG A 121 13.80 13.79 -23.19
CA ARG A 121 13.89 15.20 -23.64
C ARG A 121 15.28 15.46 -24.18
N SER A 122 15.40 15.79 -25.47
CA SER A 122 16.59 16.45 -25.99
C SER A 122 16.40 17.97 -25.89
N ALA A 123 17.41 18.66 -25.35
CA ALA A 123 17.43 20.11 -25.16
C ALA A 123 17.86 20.82 -26.44
N ALA A 124 17.09 20.69 -27.54
CA ALA A 124 17.33 21.45 -28.78
C ALA A 124 16.16 22.42 -28.99
N GLY A 125 16.46 23.70 -29.13
CA GLY A 125 15.47 24.77 -29.32
C GLY A 125 15.02 24.94 -30.77
N GLY A 126 13.83 25.48 -31.00
CA GLY A 126 13.34 25.89 -32.30
C GLY A 126 12.20 25.02 -32.89
N TRP A 127 11.91 25.20 -34.15
CA TRP A 127 10.85 24.50 -34.94
C TRP A 127 10.90 22.98 -34.84
N SER A 128 12.03 22.42 -34.51
CA SER A 128 12.21 21.00 -34.21
C SER A 128 11.46 20.57 -32.95
N GLN A 129 11.25 21.42 -31.96
CA GLN A 129 10.57 21.08 -30.70
C GLN A 129 9.13 20.62 -30.89
N GLN A 130 8.37 21.28 -31.79
CA GLN A 130 6.98 20.87 -32.06
C GLN A 130 6.89 19.50 -32.75
N ARG A 131 7.82 19.21 -33.67
CA ARG A 131 7.88 17.88 -34.33
C ARG A 131 8.29 16.81 -33.33
N PHE A 132 9.25 17.07 -32.48
CA PHE A 132 9.68 16.16 -31.41
C PHE A 132 8.59 15.95 -30.36
N ALA A 133 7.85 17.00 -29.97
CA ALA A 133 6.72 16.88 -29.05
C ALA A 133 5.63 15.96 -29.62
N ARG A 134 5.17 16.20 -30.86
CA ARG A 134 4.17 15.36 -31.53
C ARG A 134 4.61 13.90 -31.66
N ARG A 135 5.89 13.65 -32.01
CA ARG A 135 6.44 12.30 -32.12
C ARG A 135 6.46 11.61 -30.77
N ARG A 136 6.82 12.32 -29.71
CA ARG A 136 6.82 11.81 -28.35
C ARG A 136 5.41 11.48 -27.87
N ASP A 137 4.45 12.36 -28.13
CA ASP A 137 3.03 12.12 -27.79
C ASP A 137 2.47 10.90 -28.53
N GLY A 138 2.89 10.68 -29.77
CA GLY A 138 2.60 9.45 -30.52
C GLY A 138 3.18 8.21 -29.84
N GLN A 139 4.47 8.24 -29.44
CA GLN A 139 5.14 7.13 -28.75
C GLN A 139 4.50 6.83 -27.39
N VAL A 140 4.12 7.86 -26.64
CA VAL A 140 3.41 7.71 -25.36
C VAL A 140 2.07 7.03 -25.57
N ARG A 141 1.26 7.48 -26.55
CA ARG A 141 -0.03 6.86 -26.86
C ARG A 141 0.12 5.39 -27.27
N GLU A 142 1.11 5.09 -28.10
CA GLU A 142 1.39 3.73 -28.53
C GLU A 142 1.83 2.84 -27.35
N ALA A 143 2.66 3.35 -26.44
CA ALA A 143 3.09 2.64 -25.24
C ALA A 143 1.93 2.36 -24.28
N LEU A 144 1.04 3.34 -24.08
CA LEU A 144 -0.15 3.17 -23.24
C LEU A 144 -1.17 2.21 -23.88
N GLY A 145 -1.36 2.26 -25.20
CA GLY A 145 -2.18 1.30 -25.92
C GLY A 145 -1.68 -0.14 -25.76
N ALA A 146 -0.36 -0.35 -25.92
CA ALA A 146 0.25 -1.67 -25.72
C ALA A 146 0.15 -2.16 -24.25
N ALA A 147 0.19 -1.23 -23.29
CA ALA A 147 -0.06 -1.56 -21.88
C ALA A 147 -1.53 -1.96 -21.65
N ALA A 148 -2.49 -1.25 -22.27
CA ALA A 148 -3.91 -1.60 -22.21
C ALA A 148 -4.18 -2.96 -22.86
N ASP A 149 -3.60 -3.27 -24.02
CA ASP A 149 -3.70 -4.57 -24.69
C ASP A 149 -3.14 -5.70 -23.81
N THR A 150 -2.02 -5.43 -23.12
CA THR A 150 -1.43 -6.40 -22.20
C THR A 150 -2.32 -6.63 -20.99
N ALA A 151 -2.85 -5.56 -20.38
CA ALA A 151 -3.80 -5.66 -19.27
C ALA A 151 -5.06 -6.42 -19.69
N ALA A 152 -5.63 -6.10 -20.85
CA ALA A 152 -6.80 -6.79 -21.39
C ALA A 152 -6.53 -8.29 -21.60
N GLY A 153 -5.42 -8.64 -22.24
CA GLY A 153 -5.08 -10.03 -22.54
C GLY A 153 -4.79 -10.90 -21.31
N VAL A 154 -4.27 -10.30 -20.23
CA VAL A 154 -3.90 -11.05 -19.00
C VAL A 154 -5.02 -11.05 -17.97
N LEU A 155 -5.70 -9.92 -17.76
CA LEU A 155 -6.60 -9.72 -16.63
C LEU A 155 -8.08 -9.96 -16.97
N LEU A 156 -8.55 -9.59 -18.18
CA LEU A 156 -9.95 -9.74 -18.53
C LEU A 156 -10.43 -11.21 -18.59
N PRO A 157 -9.64 -12.19 -19.08
CA PRO A 157 -10.10 -13.58 -19.10
C PRO A 157 -10.44 -14.14 -17.72
N VAL A 158 -9.93 -13.52 -16.65
CA VAL A 158 -10.09 -13.99 -15.26
C VAL A 158 -10.77 -12.96 -14.35
N VAL A 159 -11.26 -11.86 -14.90
CA VAL A 159 -11.78 -10.71 -14.12
C VAL A 159 -12.89 -11.10 -13.15
N ALA A 160 -13.78 -12.01 -13.54
CA ALA A 160 -14.88 -12.48 -12.68
C ALA A 160 -14.39 -13.23 -11.43
N GLY A 161 -13.17 -13.77 -11.45
CA GLY A 161 -12.59 -14.49 -10.33
C GLY A 161 -11.49 -13.70 -9.60
N LEU A 162 -11.29 -12.42 -9.93
CA LEU A 162 -10.34 -11.57 -9.20
C LEU A 162 -11.01 -10.98 -7.95
N ASP A 163 -10.32 -11.12 -6.82
CA ASP A 163 -10.72 -10.47 -5.56
C ASP A 163 -10.33 -8.99 -5.54
N ALA A 164 -9.25 -8.62 -6.24
CA ALA A 164 -8.71 -7.26 -6.25
C ALA A 164 -7.80 -7.01 -7.46
N LEU A 165 -7.63 -5.73 -7.79
CA LEU A 165 -6.61 -5.24 -8.73
C LEU A 165 -5.67 -4.26 -8.01
N ILE A 166 -4.41 -4.62 -7.92
CA ILE A 166 -3.34 -3.76 -7.43
C ILE A 166 -2.68 -3.05 -8.60
N ILE A 167 -2.54 -1.74 -8.50
CA ILE A 167 -1.95 -0.93 -9.55
C ILE A 167 -0.66 -0.26 -9.06
N GLY A 168 0.24 0.05 -9.99
CA GLY A 168 1.50 0.69 -9.62
C GLY A 168 2.30 1.27 -10.79
N GLY A 169 3.40 1.94 -10.46
CA GLY A 169 4.26 2.62 -11.40
C GLY A 169 4.07 4.14 -11.41
N GLU A 170 3.70 4.72 -12.54
CA GLU A 170 3.42 6.15 -12.69
C GLU A 170 1.90 6.38 -12.69
N ARG A 171 1.39 7.14 -11.70
CA ARG A 171 -0.07 7.32 -11.48
C ARG A 171 -0.80 7.80 -12.74
N ARG A 172 -0.22 8.78 -13.46
CA ARG A 172 -0.81 9.32 -14.67
C ARG A 172 -0.90 8.27 -15.78
N ALA A 173 0.18 7.50 -15.98
CA ALA A 173 0.22 6.47 -17.01
C ALA A 173 -0.76 5.33 -16.71
N VAL A 174 -0.82 4.86 -15.46
CA VAL A 174 -1.80 3.84 -15.04
C VAL A 174 -3.23 4.35 -15.20
N GLY A 175 -3.52 5.61 -14.81
CA GLY A 175 -4.83 6.22 -14.98
C GLY A 175 -5.26 6.22 -16.44
N GLN A 176 -4.39 6.67 -17.35
CA GLN A 176 -4.66 6.69 -18.79
C GLN A 176 -4.87 5.29 -19.38
N VAL A 177 -4.14 4.29 -18.93
CA VAL A 177 -4.37 2.88 -19.35
C VAL A 177 -5.75 2.41 -18.89
N LEU A 178 -6.15 2.70 -17.65
CA LEU A 178 -7.45 2.31 -17.12
C LEU A 178 -8.64 3.07 -17.72
N GLU A 179 -8.41 4.16 -18.47
CA GLU A 179 -9.44 4.85 -19.25
C GLU A 179 -9.89 4.04 -20.47
N ASP A 180 -9.10 3.06 -20.94
CA ASP A 180 -9.52 2.15 -22.01
C ASP A 180 -10.85 1.47 -21.65
N VAL A 181 -11.84 1.59 -22.54
CA VAL A 181 -13.20 1.09 -22.32
C VAL A 181 -13.23 -0.41 -22.02
N ARG A 182 -12.35 -1.19 -22.62
CA ARG A 182 -12.24 -2.64 -22.41
C ARG A 182 -11.90 -2.99 -20.95
N LEU A 183 -11.16 -2.10 -20.28
CA LEU A 183 -10.70 -2.30 -18.90
C LEU A 183 -11.71 -1.77 -17.85
N ALA A 184 -12.89 -1.31 -18.27
CA ALA A 184 -13.93 -0.85 -17.36
C ALA A 184 -14.25 -1.82 -16.20
N PRO A 185 -14.37 -3.15 -16.43
CA PRO A 185 -14.64 -4.11 -15.36
C PRO A 185 -13.53 -4.17 -14.29
N LEU A 186 -12.30 -3.84 -14.66
CA LEU A 186 -11.16 -3.85 -13.74
C LEU A 186 -11.14 -2.66 -12.77
N ARG A 187 -11.78 -1.54 -13.13
CA ARG A 187 -11.74 -0.31 -12.31
C ARG A 187 -12.39 -0.49 -10.94
N ALA A 188 -13.47 -1.27 -10.88
CA ALA A 188 -14.17 -1.56 -9.62
C ALA A 188 -13.34 -2.42 -8.65
N LEU A 189 -12.35 -3.15 -9.15
CA LEU A 189 -11.47 -4.02 -8.38
C LEU A 189 -10.21 -3.31 -7.87
N VAL A 190 -9.98 -2.06 -8.30
CA VAL A 190 -8.77 -1.32 -7.89
C VAL A 190 -8.79 -1.06 -6.40
N THR A 191 -7.74 -1.48 -5.71
CA THR A 191 -7.58 -1.30 -4.27
C THR A 191 -6.16 -0.89 -3.90
N GLU A 192 -5.98 -0.43 -2.68
CA GLU A 192 -4.66 -0.13 -2.12
C GLU A 192 -3.86 -1.41 -1.79
N PRO A 193 -2.52 -1.30 -1.76
CA PRO A 193 -1.71 -0.09 -1.95
C PRO A 193 -1.42 0.21 -3.43
N PHE A 194 -1.17 1.49 -3.76
CA PHE A 194 -0.51 1.84 -5.02
C PHE A 194 0.98 1.51 -4.94
N LEU A 195 1.47 0.67 -5.84
CA LEU A 195 2.86 0.22 -5.83
C LEU A 195 3.79 1.27 -6.46
N THR A 196 4.70 1.81 -5.67
CA THR A 196 5.80 2.62 -6.19
C THR A 196 6.93 1.67 -6.61
N VAL A 197 7.08 1.47 -7.91
CA VAL A 197 8.03 0.50 -8.48
C VAL A 197 8.98 1.18 -9.48
N PRO A 198 10.18 0.63 -9.68
CA PRO A 198 11.05 0.98 -10.81
C PRO A 198 10.41 0.52 -12.13
N ASP A 199 11.18 0.49 -13.23
CA ASP A 199 10.68 0.00 -14.51
C ASP A 199 10.05 -1.39 -14.37
N PRO A 200 8.80 -1.58 -14.83
CA PRO A 200 8.08 -2.83 -14.72
C PRO A 200 8.77 -3.94 -15.52
N ARG A 201 9.45 -4.81 -14.79
CA ARG A 201 10.08 -6.03 -15.32
C ARG A 201 9.47 -7.23 -14.61
N ARG A 202 9.68 -8.43 -15.14
CA ARG A 202 9.15 -9.66 -14.55
C ARG A 202 9.47 -9.78 -13.06
N ARG A 203 10.73 -9.55 -12.67
CA ARG A 203 11.15 -9.59 -11.26
C ARG A 203 10.39 -8.58 -10.37
N VAL A 204 10.16 -7.36 -10.89
CA VAL A 204 9.40 -6.33 -10.16
C VAL A 204 7.95 -6.77 -9.95
N LEU A 205 7.37 -7.44 -10.96
CA LEU A 205 6.03 -8.02 -10.83
C LEU A 205 6.02 -9.17 -9.81
N GLU A 206 6.99 -10.09 -9.87
CA GLU A 206 7.12 -11.22 -8.94
C GLU A 206 7.30 -10.79 -7.48
N ASP A 207 7.90 -9.62 -7.23
CA ASP A 207 8.08 -9.04 -5.88
C ASP A 207 6.82 -8.31 -5.35
N ALA A 208 5.80 -8.07 -6.18
CA ALA A 208 4.60 -7.32 -5.82
C ALA A 208 3.85 -7.88 -4.58
N PRO A 209 3.71 -9.21 -4.37
CA PRO A 209 3.04 -9.78 -3.19
C PRO A 209 3.63 -9.34 -1.87
N ARG A 210 4.93 -9.13 -1.79
CA ARG A 210 5.61 -8.64 -0.58
C ARG A 210 5.11 -7.27 -0.15
N THR A 211 4.62 -6.47 -1.10
CA THR A 211 4.14 -5.11 -0.81
C THR A 211 2.64 -5.07 -0.61
N PHE A 212 1.84 -5.73 -1.47
CA PHE A 212 0.39 -5.62 -1.35
C PHE A 212 -0.21 -6.46 -0.22
N ARG A 213 0.49 -7.48 0.28
CA ARG A 213 0.11 -8.25 1.47
C ARG A 213 0.63 -7.65 2.77
N ALA A 214 1.62 -6.75 2.69
CA ALA A 214 2.23 -6.17 3.86
C ALA A 214 1.25 -5.27 4.63
N ILE A 215 1.32 -5.33 5.95
CA ILE A 215 0.53 -4.52 6.84
C ILE A 215 1.26 -3.20 7.05
N ARG A 216 0.61 -2.10 6.66
CA ARG A 216 1.11 -0.76 6.91
C ARG A 216 0.66 -0.32 8.31
N VAL A 217 1.62 -0.02 9.16
CA VAL A 217 1.40 0.40 10.54
C VAL A 217 1.80 1.86 10.68
N ARG A 218 0.87 2.71 11.11
CA ARG A 218 1.19 4.06 11.55
C ARG A 218 1.49 4.01 13.04
N VAL A 219 2.73 4.32 13.39
CA VAL A 219 3.17 4.44 14.78
C VAL A 219 3.11 5.90 15.18
N THR A 220 2.47 6.18 16.30
CA THR A 220 2.49 7.49 16.96
C THR A 220 3.08 7.28 18.34
N GLU A 221 4.17 7.96 18.63
CA GLU A 221 4.78 7.98 19.95
C GLU A 221 3.88 8.74 20.93
N PRO A 222 3.94 8.43 22.24
CA PRO A 222 3.21 9.19 23.23
C PRO A 222 3.63 10.67 23.16
N ASP A 223 2.67 11.58 23.35
CA ASP A 223 3.01 12.99 23.52
C ASP A 223 4.03 13.09 24.67
N ALA A 224 5.19 13.70 24.40
CA ALA A 224 6.16 13.97 25.45
C ALA A 224 5.40 14.76 26.53
N ALA A 225 5.13 14.12 27.68
CA ALA A 225 4.37 14.70 28.77
C ALA A 225 4.86 16.13 29.01
N ALA A 226 3.97 17.09 28.86
CA ALA A 226 4.26 18.44 29.33
C ALA A 226 4.74 18.32 30.79
N PRO A 227 5.91 18.90 31.15
CA PRO A 227 6.47 18.74 32.47
C PRO A 227 5.40 19.12 33.50
N GLY A 228 5.10 18.18 34.38
CA GLY A 228 3.95 18.17 35.26
C GLY A 228 3.72 19.55 35.90
N SER A 229 2.53 20.08 35.72
CA SER A 229 2.01 21.12 36.56
C SER A 229 1.85 20.53 37.96
N GLY A 230 2.94 20.52 38.70
CA GLY A 230 2.93 20.23 40.14
C GLY A 230 1.90 21.12 40.79
N ARG A 231 0.78 20.55 41.20
CA ARG A 231 -0.14 21.19 42.13
C ARG A 231 0.66 21.50 43.40
N ARG A 232 1.08 22.76 43.49
CA ARG A 232 1.51 23.32 44.76
C ARG A 232 0.31 23.28 45.70
N ALA A 233 0.38 22.40 46.68
CA ALA A 233 -0.58 22.43 47.80
C ALA A 233 -0.58 23.82 48.45
N PRO A 234 -1.74 24.42 48.77
CA PRO A 234 -1.75 25.67 49.53
C PRO A 234 -1.20 25.40 50.91
N ALA A 235 -0.19 26.17 51.30
CA ALA A 235 0.29 26.18 52.69
C ALA A 235 -0.84 26.57 53.63
N ALA A 236 -1.10 25.72 54.62
CA ALA A 236 -2.00 26.02 55.71
C ALA A 236 -1.48 27.27 56.43
N GLY A 237 -2.26 28.34 56.40
CA GLY A 237 -2.00 29.54 57.14
C GLY A 237 -2.11 29.26 58.63
N ASP A 238 -1.09 29.64 59.33
CA ASP A 238 -1.00 29.73 60.77
C ASP A 238 -1.95 30.84 61.27
N LEU A 239 -2.86 30.45 62.16
CA LEU A 239 -3.69 31.39 62.92
C LEU A 239 -3.06 31.55 64.32
N GLY A 240 -2.39 32.68 64.49
CA GLY A 240 -2.03 33.28 65.78
C GLY A 240 -2.91 34.45 66.10
#